data_3267bb43b8f61e8b1f354f848d50ccef
#
_entry.id   3267bb43b8f61e8b1f354f848d50ccef
#
_cell.length_a   1.000
_cell.length_b   1.000
_cell.length_c   1.000
_cell.angle_alpha   90.00
_cell.angle_beta   90.00
_cell.angle_gamma   90.00
#
_symmetry.space_group_name_H-M   'P 1'
#
loop_
_entity.id
_entity.type
_entity.pdbx_description
1 polymer ?
#
loop_
_entity_poly.entity_id
_entity_poly.type
_entity_poly.pdbx_seq_one_letter_code
_entity_poly.pdbx_strand_id
1 'polypeptide(L)'
;MIFTIGDNDTFALWYAQEIEEFRTDVRTINTSLLATDWYIDQMKRRAYESSPIPSQMEHAQYAFGVRDYIRYENLLDSIRWDINDFVDWVASDNPRTKYRNLITQSGGDTSDYPENALETVFYPTNKIRLPVNKENVIKSGLVKEKDSDLILDYIDIDLPESIITKNQIMMLDILA
;
A
#
# COMPACT_ATOMS: atom_id res chain seq x y z
N MET A 1 -11.35 -0.78 -9.40
CA MET A 1 -10.10 -1.54 -9.39
C MET A 1 -10.35 -2.93 -8.84
N ILE A 2 -9.58 -3.93 -9.29
CA ILE A 2 -9.63 -5.31 -8.79
C ILE A 2 -8.20 -5.76 -8.51
N PHE A 3 -7.93 -6.24 -7.30
CA PHE A 3 -6.66 -6.89 -6.97
C PHE A 3 -6.73 -8.38 -7.28
N THR A 4 -5.71 -8.92 -7.92
CA THR A 4 -5.55 -10.33 -8.26
C THR A 4 -4.28 -10.90 -7.64
N ILE A 5 -4.24 -12.21 -7.42
CA ILE A 5 -3.09 -12.89 -6.81
C ILE A 5 -2.55 -13.92 -7.80
N GLY A 6 -1.34 -13.65 -8.32
CA GLY A 6 -0.66 -14.57 -9.25
C GLY A 6 -1.29 -14.62 -10.64
N ASP A 7 -0.83 -15.57 -11.43
CA ASP A 7 -1.08 -15.64 -12.87
C ASP A 7 -2.48 -16.14 -13.22
N ASN A 8 -2.98 -17.13 -12.48
CA ASN A 8 -4.26 -17.78 -12.81
C ASN A 8 -5.44 -16.81 -12.77
N ASP A 9 -5.50 -15.95 -11.76
CA ASP A 9 -6.55 -14.96 -11.62
C ASP A 9 -6.36 -13.82 -12.62
N THR A 10 -5.12 -13.40 -12.81
CA THR A 10 -4.77 -12.23 -13.62
C THR A 10 -4.98 -12.49 -15.11
N PHE A 11 -4.49 -13.63 -15.62
CA PHE A 11 -4.55 -13.91 -17.06
C PHE A 11 -5.98 -14.10 -17.57
N ALA A 12 -6.87 -14.68 -16.77
CA ALA A 12 -8.27 -14.79 -17.13
C ALA A 12 -8.94 -13.41 -17.31
N LEU A 13 -8.63 -12.46 -16.41
CA LEU A 13 -9.14 -11.09 -16.52
C LEU A 13 -8.50 -10.33 -17.67
N TRP A 14 -7.18 -10.47 -17.86
CA TRP A 14 -6.51 -9.86 -19.01
C TRP A 14 -7.05 -10.38 -20.33
N TYR A 15 -7.32 -11.70 -20.44
CA TYR A 15 -7.95 -12.25 -21.63
C TYR A 15 -9.30 -11.59 -21.92
N ALA A 16 -10.15 -11.47 -20.90
CA ALA A 16 -11.45 -10.82 -21.04
C ALA A 16 -11.33 -9.35 -21.45
N GLN A 17 -10.34 -8.62 -20.93
CA GLN A 17 -10.11 -7.21 -21.26
C GLN A 17 -9.45 -7.03 -22.63
N GLU A 18 -8.39 -7.80 -22.94
CA GLU A 18 -7.58 -7.60 -24.13
C GLU A 18 -8.19 -8.23 -25.40
N ILE A 19 -8.91 -9.35 -25.26
CA ILE A 19 -9.42 -10.12 -26.41
C ILE A 19 -10.92 -9.93 -26.58
N GLU A 20 -11.67 -9.92 -25.47
CA GLU A 20 -13.13 -9.78 -25.52
C GLU A 20 -13.58 -8.33 -25.31
N GLU A 21 -12.65 -7.41 -25.08
CA GLU A 21 -12.91 -5.98 -24.82
C GLU A 21 -13.95 -5.76 -23.70
N PHE A 22 -13.98 -6.70 -22.73
CA PHE A 22 -14.95 -6.69 -21.64
C PHE A 22 -14.40 -5.98 -20.41
N ARG A 23 -15.17 -5.01 -19.89
CA ARG A 23 -14.83 -4.25 -18.66
C ARG A 23 -13.43 -3.61 -18.70
N THR A 24 -13.08 -2.98 -19.82
CA THR A 24 -11.84 -2.21 -19.99
C THR A 24 -11.79 -0.94 -19.12
N ASP A 25 -12.92 -0.58 -18.49
CA ASP A 25 -13.06 0.45 -17.47
C ASP A 25 -12.47 0.06 -16.11
N VAL A 26 -12.26 -1.24 -15.87
CA VAL A 26 -11.77 -1.77 -14.58
C VAL A 26 -10.26 -1.97 -14.63
N ARG A 27 -9.52 -1.34 -13.71
CA ARG A 27 -8.09 -1.58 -13.55
C ARG A 27 -7.86 -2.90 -12.81
N THR A 28 -7.23 -3.86 -13.49
CA THR A 28 -6.77 -5.12 -12.90
C THR A 28 -5.35 -4.95 -12.38
N ILE A 29 -5.12 -5.25 -11.11
CA ILE A 29 -3.84 -5.05 -10.41
C ILE A 29 -3.36 -6.39 -9.88
N ASN A 30 -2.28 -6.93 -10.47
CA ASN A 30 -1.63 -8.14 -9.97
C ASN A 30 -0.76 -7.78 -8.76
N THR A 31 -1.14 -8.28 -7.58
CA THR A 31 -0.45 -7.97 -6.32
C THR A 31 0.98 -8.52 -6.27
N SER A 32 1.27 -9.62 -6.97
CA SER A 32 2.64 -10.15 -7.04
C SER A 32 3.55 -9.21 -7.85
N LEU A 33 3.05 -8.64 -8.95
CA LEU A 33 3.80 -7.71 -9.79
C LEU A 33 3.98 -6.33 -9.15
N LEU A 34 3.14 -5.93 -8.19
CA LEU A 34 3.36 -4.72 -7.39
C LEU A 34 4.65 -4.73 -6.56
N ALA A 35 5.37 -5.85 -6.50
CA ALA A 35 6.73 -5.90 -5.95
C ALA A 35 7.79 -5.32 -6.89
N THR A 36 7.44 -4.99 -8.14
CA THR A 36 8.37 -4.51 -9.19
C THR A 36 8.08 -3.07 -9.58
N ASP A 37 9.11 -2.24 -9.65
CA ASP A 37 9.02 -0.83 -9.97
C ASP A 37 8.42 -0.56 -11.36
N TRP A 38 8.85 -1.31 -12.39
CA TRP A 38 8.33 -1.16 -13.75
C TRP A 38 6.81 -1.39 -13.83
N TYR A 39 6.27 -2.34 -13.05
CA TYR A 39 4.84 -2.60 -13.04
C TYR A 39 4.06 -1.50 -12.33
N ILE A 40 4.60 -0.98 -11.22
CA ILE A 40 4.03 0.17 -10.52
C ILE A 40 3.96 1.37 -11.47
N ASP A 41 5.06 1.67 -12.17
CA ASP A 41 5.11 2.75 -13.19
C ASP A 41 4.06 2.54 -14.29
N GLN A 42 3.86 1.30 -14.73
CA GLN A 42 2.82 0.98 -15.71
C GLN A 42 1.43 1.22 -15.14
N MET A 43 1.17 0.82 -13.90
CA MET A 43 -0.13 1.03 -13.26
C MET A 43 -0.45 2.49 -13.02
N LYS A 44 0.54 3.35 -12.86
CA LYS A 44 0.40 4.82 -12.75
C LYS A 44 0.08 5.51 -14.09
N ARG A 45 -0.04 4.78 -15.18
CA ARG A 45 -0.46 5.30 -16.49
C ARG A 45 -1.89 4.86 -16.79
N ARG A 46 -2.59 5.67 -17.58
CA ARG A 46 -3.90 5.28 -18.10
C ARG A 46 -3.77 4.09 -19.03
N ALA A 47 -4.68 3.12 -18.93
CA ALA A 47 -4.80 2.00 -19.85
C ALA A 47 -6.27 1.81 -20.22
N TYR A 48 -6.56 1.79 -21.52
CA TYR A 48 -7.91 1.75 -22.07
C TYR A 48 -8.81 2.85 -21.45
N GLU A 49 -9.95 2.45 -20.91
CA GLU A 49 -10.89 3.33 -20.23
C GLU A 49 -10.61 3.47 -18.72
N SER A 50 -9.70 2.63 -18.18
CA SER A 50 -9.38 2.65 -16.75
C SER A 50 -8.44 3.80 -16.38
N SER A 51 -8.70 4.43 -15.25
CA SER A 51 -7.83 5.45 -14.67
C SER A 51 -6.52 4.85 -14.14
N PRO A 52 -5.45 5.67 -14.02
CA PRO A 52 -4.27 5.30 -13.24
C PRO A 52 -4.63 4.89 -11.81
N ILE A 53 -3.76 4.10 -11.16
CA ILE A 53 -3.89 3.85 -9.72
C ILE A 53 -3.66 5.15 -8.95
N PRO A 54 -4.38 5.39 -7.85
CA PRO A 54 -4.25 6.61 -7.04
C PRO A 54 -3.07 6.50 -6.04
N SER A 55 -1.89 6.16 -6.53
CA SER A 55 -0.68 6.06 -5.71
C SER A 55 -0.05 7.42 -5.47
N GLN A 56 0.29 7.74 -4.22
CA GLN A 56 0.95 8.97 -3.79
C GLN A 56 2.49 8.84 -3.84
N MET A 57 3.03 7.61 -3.76
CA MET A 57 4.47 7.38 -3.76
C MET A 57 5.11 7.70 -5.11
N GLU A 58 6.25 8.38 -5.09
CA GLU A 58 7.07 8.66 -6.27
C GLU A 58 8.00 7.50 -6.62
N HIS A 59 8.47 7.40 -7.88
CA HIS A 59 9.32 6.31 -8.35
C HIS A 59 10.53 6.05 -7.43
N ALA A 60 11.21 7.10 -6.98
CA ALA A 60 12.37 6.98 -6.09
C ALA A 60 12.04 6.27 -4.76
N GLN A 61 10.78 6.29 -4.34
CA GLN A 61 10.33 5.69 -3.07
C GLN A 61 10.06 4.19 -3.17
N TYR A 62 9.83 3.66 -4.39
CA TYR A 62 9.61 2.23 -4.64
C TYR A 62 10.57 1.61 -5.68
N ALA A 63 11.58 2.32 -6.13
CA ALA A 63 12.59 1.82 -7.06
C ALA A 63 13.18 0.47 -6.58
N PHE A 64 13.80 -0.27 -7.47
CA PHE A 64 14.44 -1.53 -7.13
C PHE A 64 15.42 -1.36 -5.95
N GLY A 65 15.32 -2.23 -4.96
CA GLY A 65 16.13 -2.16 -3.73
C GLY A 65 15.66 -1.13 -2.69
N VAL A 66 14.65 -0.31 -3.02
CA VAL A 66 14.09 0.68 -2.09
C VAL A 66 12.76 0.16 -1.54
N ARG A 67 12.65 0.08 -0.20
CA ARG A 67 11.44 -0.41 0.49
C ARG A 67 10.94 -1.77 -0.02
N ASP A 68 11.87 -2.67 -0.40
CA ASP A 68 11.48 -4.03 -0.80
C ASP A 68 10.76 -4.75 0.35
N TYR A 69 11.13 -4.41 1.57
CA TYR A 69 10.41 -4.73 2.80
C TYR A 69 10.69 -3.69 3.87
N ILE A 70 9.77 -3.55 4.82
CA ILE A 70 9.91 -2.76 6.04
C ILE A 70 9.52 -3.60 7.26
N ARG A 71 10.06 -3.28 8.44
CA ARG A 71 9.88 -4.05 9.67
C ARG A 71 8.93 -3.35 10.63
N TYR A 72 8.21 -4.17 11.39
CA TYR A 72 7.46 -3.71 12.53
C TYR A 72 8.37 -3.49 13.74
N GLU A 73 8.17 -2.35 14.40
CA GLU A 73 8.78 -2.02 15.69
C GLU A 73 7.68 -1.52 16.62
N ASN A 74 7.38 -2.30 17.66
CA ASN A 74 6.30 -1.99 18.57
C ASN A 74 6.61 -0.78 19.46
N LEU A 75 6.37 0.42 18.93
CA LEU A 75 6.52 1.67 19.64
C LEU A 75 5.19 2.31 20.03
N LEU A 76 4.12 2.00 19.30
CA LEU A 76 2.81 2.63 19.42
C LEU A 76 1.68 1.59 19.42
N ASP A 77 1.82 0.53 20.18
CA ASP A 77 0.93 -0.65 20.19
C ASP A 77 -0.56 -0.31 20.41
N SER A 78 -0.85 0.72 21.17
CA SER A 78 -2.22 1.13 21.49
C SER A 78 -2.82 2.13 20.50
N ILE A 79 -2.04 2.61 19.53
CA ILE A 79 -2.45 3.69 18.62
C ILE A 79 -2.72 3.12 17.24
N ARG A 80 -3.94 3.33 16.76
CA ARG A 80 -4.34 3.03 15.38
C ARG A 80 -4.17 4.30 14.54
N TRP A 81 -3.35 4.18 13.48
CA TRP A 81 -3.07 5.29 12.57
C TRP A 81 -4.08 5.35 11.42
N ASP A 82 -4.38 6.54 10.96
CA ASP A 82 -4.98 6.73 9.64
C ASP A 82 -4.04 6.16 8.57
N ILE A 83 -4.63 5.56 7.53
CA ILE A 83 -3.84 4.93 6.46
C ILE A 83 -2.94 5.94 5.73
N ASN A 84 -3.39 7.20 5.58
CA ASN A 84 -2.59 8.25 4.97
C ASN A 84 -1.36 8.58 5.83
N ASP A 85 -1.52 8.71 7.15
CA ASP A 85 -0.40 8.95 8.07
C ASP A 85 0.62 7.80 8.01
N PHE A 86 0.13 6.56 7.87
CA PHE A 86 0.98 5.38 7.72
C PHE A 86 1.77 5.42 6.40
N VAL A 87 1.11 5.71 5.28
CA VAL A 87 1.76 5.81 3.97
C VAL A 87 2.77 6.95 3.95
N ASP A 88 2.42 8.12 4.50
CA ASP A 88 3.34 9.25 4.64
C ASP A 88 4.59 8.90 5.45
N TRP A 89 4.43 8.15 6.54
CA TRP A 89 5.56 7.67 7.33
C TRP A 89 6.45 6.73 6.53
N VAL A 90 5.85 5.74 5.89
CA VAL A 90 6.58 4.73 5.11
C VAL A 90 7.26 5.33 3.88
N ALA A 91 6.61 6.26 3.20
CA ALA A 91 7.16 6.94 2.04
C ALA A 91 8.26 7.96 2.39
N SER A 92 8.32 8.40 3.65
CA SER A 92 9.24 9.45 4.09
C SER A 92 10.70 8.99 4.11
N ASP A 93 11.60 9.87 3.64
CA ASP A 93 13.05 9.73 3.79
C ASP A 93 13.60 10.51 4.99
N ASN A 94 12.73 10.99 5.87
CA ASN A 94 13.13 11.65 7.10
C ASN A 94 13.95 10.70 7.99
N PRO A 95 15.10 11.11 8.53
CA PRO A 95 15.93 10.28 9.40
C PRO A 95 15.17 9.61 10.55
N ARG A 96 14.12 10.24 11.08
CA ARG A 96 13.30 9.68 12.17
C ARG A 96 12.56 8.39 11.80
N THR A 97 12.34 8.12 10.50
CA THR A 97 11.68 6.90 10.03
C THR A 97 12.67 5.74 9.79
N LYS A 98 13.97 5.98 9.99
CA LYS A 98 15.04 5.03 9.71
C LYS A 98 15.49 4.30 10.98
N TYR A 99 15.91 3.04 10.82
CA TYR A 99 16.46 2.23 11.91
C TYR A 99 17.66 2.88 12.60
N ARG A 100 18.51 3.59 11.88
CA ARG A 100 19.62 4.37 12.45
C ARG A 100 19.15 5.24 13.61
N ASN A 101 18.07 5.98 13.40
CA ASN A 101 17.54 6.87 14.44
C ASN A 101 16.97 6.08 15.62
N LEU A 102 16.27 4.99 15.35
CA LEU A 102 15.72 4.13 16.38
C LEU A 102 16.80 3.55 17.30
N ILE A 103 17.86 2.98 16.71
CA ILE A 103 19.01 2.42 17.46
C ILE A 103 19.70 3.51 18.28
N THR A 104 19.96 4.67 17.67
CA THR A 104 20.61 5.80 18.37
C THR A 104 19.81 6.29 19.57
N GLN A 105 18.47 6.41 19.40
CA GLN A 105 17.59 6.86 20.49
C GLN A 105 17.48 5.85 21.62
N SER A 106 17.61 4.56 21.34
CA SER A 106 17.66 3.50 22.36
C SER A 106 19.05 3.37 23.04
N GLY A 107 20.04 4.17 22.65
CA GLY A 107 21.40 4.12 23.16
C GLY A 107 22.24 2.97 22.59
N GLY A 108 21.80 2.35 21.50
CA GLY A 108 22.52 1.29 20.80
C GLY A 108 23.68 1.81 19.95
N ASP A 109 24.62 0.93 19.64
CA ASP A 109 25.76 1.23 18.76
C ASP A 109 25.38 0.87 17.30
N THR A 110 25.42 1.86 16.41
CA THR A 110 25.12 1.67 14.99
C THR A 110 26.24 0.95 14.23
N SER A 111 27.45 0.87 14.79
CA SER A 111 28.60 0.17 14.16
C SER A 111 28.39 -1.34 14.01
N ASP A 112 27.49 -1.92 14.79
CA ASP A 112 27.14 -3.34 14.73
C ASP A 112 26.24 -3.71 13.55
N TYR A 113 25.75 -2.72 12.79
CA TYR A 113 24.76 -2.91 11.72
C TYR A 113 25.32 -2.45 10.37
N PRO A 114 25.02 -3.18 9.29
CA PRO A 114 25.41 -2.73 7.95
C PRO A 114 24.59 -1.49 7.53
N GLU A 115 25.21 -0.60 6.76
CA GLU A 115 24.66 0.70 6.38
C GLU A 115 23.26 0.59 5.74
N ASN A 116 23.07 -0.38 4.85
CA ASN A 116 21.78 -0.61 4.20
C ASN A 116 20.66 -1.00 5.17
N ALA A 117 20.97 -1.69 6.27
CA ALA A 117 19.99 -2.00 7.31
C ALA A 117 19.60 -0.75 8.12
N LEU A 118 20.59 0.12 8.39
CA LEU A 118 20.37 1.37 9.12
C LEU A 118 19.49 2.37 8.37
N GLU A 119 19.53 2.34 7.04
CA GLU A 119 18.69 3.20 6.18
C GLU A 119 17.30 2.61 5.87
N THR A 120 17.01 1.41 6.35
CA THR A 120 15.69 0.80 6.19
C THR A 120 14.64 1.55 7.02
N VAL A 121 13.46 1.75 6.44
CA VAL A 121 12.29 2.30 7.14
C VAL A 121 11.65 1.22 8.02
N PHE A 122 11.10 1.62 9.15
CA PHE A 122 10.27 0.77 10.00
C PHE A 122 8.85 1.35 10.15
N TYR A 123 7.90 0.54 10.61
CA TYR A 123 6.57 1.03 10.98
C TYR A 123 6.31 0.82 12.47
N PRO A 124 5.86 1.87 13.20
CA PRO A 124 5.83 1.87 14.65
C PRO A 124 4.52 1.31 15.24
N THR A 125 3.50 1.09 14.40
CA THR A 125 2.21 0.45 14.75
C THR A 125 1.79 -0.46 13.63
N ASN A 126 1.24 -1.62 13.99
CA ASN A 126 0.62 -2.54 13.03
C ASN A 126 -0.88 -2.28 12.84
N LYS A 127 -1.45 -1.29 13.54
CA LYS A 127 -2.88 -0.99 13.55
C LYS A 127 -3.19 0.21 12.66
N ILE A 128 -3.89 -0.04 11.57
CA ILE A 128 -4.23 1.00 10.57
C ILE A 128 -5.74 1.11 10.46
N ARG A 129 -6.21 2.30 10.13
CA ARG A 129 -7.61 2.61 9.88
C ARG A 129 -7.76 3.27 8.51
N LEU A 130 -8.62 2.68 7.69
CA LEU A 130 -9.04 3.23 6.41
C LEU A 130 -10.39 3.94 6.61
N PRO A 131 -10.47 5.26 6.49
CA PRO A 131 -11.74 5.99 6.52
C PRO A 131 -12.60 5.63 5.30
N VAL A 132 -13.90 5.47 5.49
CA VAL A 132 -14.84 5.17 4.40
C VAL A 132 -15.62 6.42 4.01
N ASN A 133 -15.48 6.84 2.76
CA ASN A 133 -16.30 7.92 2.21
C ASN A 133 -17.67 7.37 1.78
N LYS A 134 -18.66 7.47 2.66
CA LYS A 134 -20.02 6.95 2.45
C LYS A 134 -20.70 7.53 1.22
N GLU A 135 -20.49 8.82 0.93
CA GLU A 135 -21.06 9.46 -0.25
C GLU A 135 -20.53 8.83 -1.53
N ASN A 136 -19.22 8.57 -1.61
CA ASN A 136 -18.60 7.91 -2.75
C ASN A 136 -19.08 6.46 -2.90
N VAL A 137 -19.28 5.74 -1.80
CA VAL A 137 -19.80 4.36 -1.83
C VAL A 137 -21.22 4.33 -2.40
N ILE A 138 -22.10 5.23 -1.97
CA ILE A 138 -23.47 5.34 -2.50
C ILE A 138 -23.45 5.78 -3.97
N LYS A 139 -22.67 6.81 -4.30
CA LYS A 139 -22.53 7.34 -5.65
C LYS A 139 -22.00 6.30 -6.65
N SER A 140 -21.15 5.38 -6.20
CA SER A 140 -20.63 4.28 -7.03
C SER A 140 -21.68 3.23 -7.37
N GLY A 141 -22.85 3.23 -6.69
CA GLY A 141 -23.91 2.25 -6.86
C GLY A 141 -23.64 0.87 -6.22
N LEU A 142 -22.55 0.72 -5.48
CA LEU A 142 -22.23 -0.52 -4.76
C LEU A 142 -23.21 -0.79 -3.62
N VAL A 143 -23.64 0.27 -2.95
CA VAL A 143 -24.66 0.22 -1.89
C VAL A 143 -25.80 1.12 -2.28
N LYS A 144 -27.04 0.66 -2.09
CA LYS A 144 -28.24 1.47 -2.34
C LYS A 144 -28.41 2.50 -1.21
N GLU A 145 -28.93 3.66 -1.53
CA GLU A 145 -29.15 4.75 -0.56
C GLU A 145 -29.94 4.31 0.68
N LYS A 146 -30.94 3.44 0.49
CA LYS A 146 -31.73 2.87 1.60
C LYS A 146 -30.92 2.02 2.58
N ASP A 147 -29.76 1.54 2.18
CA ASP A 147 -28.88 0.67 2.96
C ASP A 147 -27.65 1.45 3.47
N SER A 148 -27.68 2.79 3.38
CA SER A 148 -26.56 3.68 3.77
C SER A 148 -26.12 3.54 5.21
N ASP A 149 -27.07 3.21 6.10
CA ASP A 149 -26.81 3.02 7.55
C ASP A 149 -25.93 1.77 7.82
N LEU A 150 -25.83 0.85 6.84
CA LEU A 150 -24.98 -0.33 6.95
C LEU A 150 -23.53 -0.04 6.56
N ILE A 151 -23.24 1.12 5.97
CA ILE A 151 -21.88 1.49 5.57
C ILE A 151 -21.10 1.88 6.83
N LEU A 152 -19.98 1.18 7.05
CA LEU A 152 -19.06 1.49 8.15
C LEU A 152 -18.43 2.87 7.95
N ASP A 153 -18.05 3.53 9.05
CA ASP A 153 -17.30 4.79 9.00
C ASP A 153 -15.83 4.57 8.64
N TYR A 154 -15.32 3.38 8.93
CA TYR A 154 -13.94 2.99 8.69
C TYR A 154 -13.79 1.47 8.61
N ILE A 155 -12.66 1.05 8.05
CA ILE A 155 -12.21 -0.35 8.04
C ILE A 155 -10.90 -0.41 8.82
N ASP A 156 -10.84 -1.25 9.84
CA ASP A 156 -9.63 -1.49 10.63
C ASP A 156 -8.81 -2.62 9.98
N ILE A 157 -7.52 -2.38 9.79
CA ILE A 157 -6.55 -3.28 9.19
C ILE A 157 -5.45 -3.53 10.21
N ASP A 158 -5.19 -4.78 10.54
CA ASP A 158 -4.07 -5.18 11.39
C ASP A 158 -2.99 -5.82 10.50
N LEU A 159 -1.81 -5.18 10.47
CA LEU A 159 -0.67 -5.63 9.70
C LEU A 159 0.12 -6.71 10.46
N PRO A 160 0.96 -7.51 9.78
CA PRO A 160 1.85 -8.45 10.44
C PRO A 160 2.77 -7.78 11.47
N GLU A 161 3.01 -8.44 12.59
CA GLU A 161 3.99 -8.03 13.61
C GLU A 161 5.42 -8.47 13.26
N SER A 162 5.78 -8.42 11.99
CA SER A 162 7.09 -8.84 11.49
C SER A 162 7.59 -7.92 10.39
N ILE A 163 7.26 -8.23 9.17
CA ILE A 163 7.60 -7.45 7.99
C ILE A 163 6.37 -7.31 7.09
N ILE A 164 6.34 -6.21 6.33
CA ILE A 164 5.51 -6.08 5.12
C ILE A 164 6.42 -5.82 3.92
N THR A 165 6.01 -6.33 2.78
CA THR A 165 6.76 -6.27 1.53
C THR A 165 6.26 -5.14 0.63
N LYS A 166 7.06 -4.76 -0.39
CA LYS A 166 6.75 -3.65 -1.32
C LYS A 166 5.33 -3.74 -1.89
N ASN A 167 4.90 -4.91 -2.32
CA ASN A 167 3.54 -5.07 -2.86
C ASN A 167 2.46 -4.76 -1.83
N GLN A 168 2.65 -5.13 -0.55
CA GLN A 168 1.72 -4.78 0.53
C GLN A 168 1.74 -3.28 0.82
N ILE A 169 2.92 -2.65 0.81
CA ILE A 169 3.06 -1.20 0.94
C ILE A 169 2.29 -0.49 -0.19
N MET A 170 2.48 -0.93 -1.44
CA MET A 170 1.80 -0.35 -2.59
C MET A 170 0.29 -0.58 -2.56
N MET A 171 -0.17 -1.72 -2.03
CA MET A 171 -1.62 -1.94 -1.82
C MET A 171 -2.19 -0.93 -0.82
N LEU A 172 -1.48 -0.64 0.27
CA LEU A 172 -1.89 0.36 1.26
C LEU A 172 -1.89 1.78 0.66
N ASP A 173 -0.88 2.13 -0.13
CA ASP A 173 -0.79 3.42 -0.83
C ASP A 173 -1.93 3.60 -1.85
N ILE A 174 -2.38 2.53 -2.52
CA ILE A 174 -3.53 2.58 -3.44
C ILE A 174 -4.86 2.72 -2.68
N LEU A 175 -4.94 2.24 -1.44
CA LEU A 175 -6.13 2.33 -0.62
C LEU A 175 -6.24 3.66 0.15
N ALA A 176 -5.11 4.34 0.37
CA ALA A 176 -5.02 5.65 1.01
C ALA A 176 -5.54 6.76 0.10
#